data_57353f61519e48d23d217c3bcd946859
#
_entry.id   57353f61519e48d23d217c3bcd946859
#
_cell.length_a   1.000
_cell.length_b   1.000
_cell.length_c   1.000
_cell.angle_alpha   90.00
_cell.angle_beta   90.00
_cell.angle_gamma   90.00
#
_symmetry.space_group_name_H-M   'P 1'
#
loop_
_entity.id
_entity.type
_entity.pdbx_description
1 polymer ?
#
loop_
_entity_poly.entity_id
_entity_poly.type
_entity_poly.pdbx_seq_one_letter_code
_entity_poly.pdbx_strand_id
1 'polypeptide(L)'
;MSECTHDCSSCGESCADRQGGSPFQIKPLHEGCHVRKVYGVVSGKGGVGKSMVTSQLAVTMQRRGHRTAILDADVTGPSIPKCFGIHGRAVGSEDAILPVQTETGIQLMSVNLLLEHETDPVIWRGPVIGGVVQQFWGDVLWQDAVSYTHLRAHETSL
;
A
#
# COMPACT_ATOMS: atom_id res chain seq x y z
N MET A 1 12.45 15.37 -37.74
CA MET A 1 11.86 14.99 -36.44
C MET A 1 10.47 15.57 -36.44
N SER A 2 9.45 14.74 -36.66
CA SER A 2 8.06 15.18 -36.65
C SER A 2 7.64 15.37 -35.19
N GLU A 3 7.21 16.58 -34.82
CA GLU A 3 6.68 16.88 -33.51
C GLU A 3 5.43 16.04 -33.25
N CYS A 4 5.43 15.27 -32.17
CA CYS A 4 4.28 14.50 -31.76
C CYS A 4 3.19 15.44 -31.24
N THR A 5 2.03 15.46 -31.89
CA THR A 5 0.89 16.31 -31.53
C THR A 5 0.08 15.79 -30.32
N HIS A 6 0.51 14.68 -29.72
CA HIS A 6 -0.18 13.98 -28.59
C HIS A 6 -1.63 13.60 -28.85
N ASP A 7 -2.13 13.71 -30.07
CA ASP A 7 -3.46 13.18 -30.43
C ASP A 7 -3.32 11.73 -30.94
N CYS A 8 -3.46 10.78 -30.01
CA CYS A 8 -3.32 9.35 -30.28
C CYS A 8 -4.50 8.72 -30.99
N SER A 9 -5.60 9.45 -31.21
CA SER A 9 -6.79 8.92 -31.87
C SER A 9 -6.65 8.89 -33.41
N SER A 10 -5.82 9.77 -33.97
CA SER A 10 -5.59 9.92 -35.43
C SER A 10 -4.17 9.57 -35.89
N CYS A 11 -3.27 9.23 -34.96
CA CYS A 11 -1.85 8.93 -35.27
C CYS A 11 -1.67 7.47 -35.71
N GLY A 12 -1.15 7.24 -36.92
CA GLY A 12 -0.82 5.93 -37.49
C GLY A 12 0.56 5.37 -37.10
N GLU A 13 1.35 6.11 -36.29
CA GLU A 13 2.71 5.71 -35.91
C GLU A 13 2.69 4.73 -34.73
N SER A 14 3.63 3.77 -34.75
CA SER A 14 3.84 2.83 -33.63
C SER A 14 4.71 3.48 -32.57
N CYS A 15 4.13 4.20 -31.62
CA CYS A 15 4.82 4.76 -30.47
C CYS A 15 5.13 3.70 -29.42
N ALA A 16 6.31 3.76 -28.80
CA ALA A 16 6.66 2.95 -27.65
C ALA A 16 5.67 3.15 -26.48
N ASP A 17 5.10 4.34 -26.33
CA ASP A 17 4.07 4.67 -25.34
C ASP A 17 2.72 3.97 -25.58
N ARG A 18 2.44 3.50 -26.80
CA ARG A 18 1.24 2.70 -27.11
C ARG A 18 1.38 1.22 -26.73
N GLN A 19 2.62 0.73 -26.66
CA GLN A 19 2.91 -0.65 -26.23
C GLN A 19 3.12 -0.76 -24.73
N GLY A 20 3.25 0.37 -24.02
CA GLY A 20 3.24 0.43 -22.58
C GLY A 20 1.83 0.09 -22.08
N GLY A 21 1.63 -1.15 -21.62
CA GLY A 21 0.46 -1.49 -20.83
C GLY A 21 0.29 -0.43 -19.76
N SER A 22 -0.96 -0.16 -19.32
CA SER A 22 -1.27 0.83 -18.30
C SER A 22 -0.18 0.81 -17.21
N PRO A 23 0.44 1.95 -16.85
CA PRO A 23 1.45 1.99 -15.79
C PRO A 23 0.91 1.48 -14.43
N PHE A 24 -0.38 1.24 -14.36
CA PHE A 24 -1.10 0.66 -13.24
C PHE A 24 -1.62 -0.75 -13.60
N GLN A 25 -0.72 -1.70 -13.86
CA GLN A 25 -1.11 -3.10 -13.80
C GLN A 25 -1.31 -3.45 -12.33
N ILE A 26 -2.56 -3.61 -11.91
CA ILE A 26 -2.90 -4.06 -10.57
C ILE A 26 -2.41 -5.50 -10.46
N LYS A 27 -1.42 -5.73 -9.60
CA LYS A 27 -0.94 -7.08 -9.28
C LYS A 27 -2.10 -7.88 -8.67
N PRO A 28 -2.37 -9.11 -9.12
CA PRO A 28 -3.38 -9.94 -8.47
C PRO A 28 -2.99 -10.20 -7.02
N LEU A 29 -3.99 -10.46 -6.18
CA LEU A 29 -3.76 -10.94 -4.82
C LEU A 29 -3.07 -12.30 -4.85
N HIS A 30 -2.30 -12.59 -3.80
CA HIS A 30 -1.71 -13.92 -3.60
C HIS A 30 -2.80 -15.01 -3.58
N GLU A 31 -2.51 -16.18 -4.13
CA GLU A 31 -3.40 -17.33 -4.05
C GLU A 31 -3.66 -17.66 -2.57
N GLY A 32 -4.92 -17.81 -2.21
CA GLY A 32 -5.34 -18.02 -0.81
C GLY A 32 -5.73 -16.73 -0.08
N CYS A 33 -5.56 -15.55 -0.67
CA CYS A 33 -6.07 -14.30 -0.12
C CYS A 33 -7.52 -14.09 -0.50
N HIS A 34 -8.33 -13.66 0.48
CA HIS A 34 -9.71 -13.25 0.24
C HIS A 34 -9.98 -11.88 0.85
N VAL A 35 -10.03 -10.85 0.02
CA VAL A 35 -10.32 -9.46 0.42
C VAL A 35 -11.67 -9.05 -0.14
N ARG A 36 -12.64 -8.80 0.73
CA ARG A 36 -14.03 -8.47 0.32
C ARG A 36 -14.20 -7.02 -0.11
N LYS A 37 -13.58 -6.10 0.61
CA LYS A 37 -13.70 -4.66 0.36
C LYS A 37 -12.39 -3.96 0.71
N VAL A 38 -12.01 -2.98 -0.09
CA VAL A 38 -10.87 -2.12 0.12
C VAL A 38 -11.36 -0.69 0.27
N TYR A 39 -10.88 0.00 1.32
CA TYR A 39 -11.18 1.40 1.57
C TYR A 39 -9.87 2.18 1.53
N GLY A 40 -9.78 3.17 0.66
CA GLY A 40 -8.64 4.08 0.59
C GLY A 40 -8.86 5.31 1.47
N VAL A 41 -7.97 5.55 2.43
CA VAL A 41 -7.95 6.79 3.20
C VAL A 41 -6.88 7.71 2.61
N VAL A 42 -7.32 8.70 1.86
CA VAL A 42 -6.45 9.57 1.05
C VAL A 42 -6.59 11.02 1.47
N SER A 43 -5.51 11.78 1.43
CA SER A 43 -5.54 13.23 1.65
C SER A 43 -4.40 13.90 0.88
N GLY A 44 -4.66 15.10 0.36
CA GLY A 44 -3.68 15.94 -0.32
C GLY A 44 -2.72 16.68 0.62
N LYS A 45 -2.86 16.55 1.95
CA LYS A 45 -2.00 17.23 2.94
C LYS A 45 -1.45 16.24 3.96
N GLY A 46 -0.21 16.49 4.42
CA GLY A 46 0.35 15.82 5.59
C GLY A 46 -0.33 16.28 6.90
N GLY A 47 -0.25 15.47 7.95
CA GLY A 47 -0.69 15.84 9.30
C GLY A 47 -2.20 15.98 9.55
N VAL A 48 -3.07 15.66 8.58
CA VAL A 48 -4.54 15.78 8.71
C VAL A 48 -5.21 14.62 9.44
N GLY A 49 -4.45 13.67 9.96
CA GLY A 49 -4.98 12.56 10.75
C GLY A 49 -5.35 11.29 9.96
N LYS A 50 -4.83 11.10 8.74
CA LYS A 50 -5.08 9.87 7.95
C LYS A 50 -4.84 8.59 8.75
N SER A 51 -3.67 8.46 9.37
CA SER A 51 -3.29 7.27 10.16
C SER A 51 -4.24 7.05 11.33
N MET A 52 -4.65 8.13 12.02
CA MET A 52 -5.61 8.05 13.11
C MET A 52 -6.98 7.55 12.63
N VAL A 53 -7.50 8.11 11.53
CA VAL A 53 -8.79 7.69 10.94
C VAL A 53 -8.72 6.23 10.50
N THR A 54 -7.64 5.83 9.82
CA THR A 54 -7.43 4.45 9.38
C THR A 54 -7.40 3.48 10.56
N SER A 55 -6.64 3.80 11.60
CA SER A 55 -6.54 2.96 12.81
C SER A 55 -7.87 2.84 13.53
N GLN A 56 -8.58 3.95 13.74
CA GLN A 56 -9.90 3.95 14.40
C GLN A 56 -10.94 3.16 13.58
N LEU A 57 -10.94 3.31 12.26
CA LEU A 57 -11.84 2.57 11.38
C LEU A 57 -11.56 1.07 11.48
N ALA A 58 -10.29 0.66 11.42
CA ALA A 58 -9.89 -0.74 11.55
C ALA A 58 -10.31 -1.33 12.90
N VAL A 59 -10.03 -0.64 14.00
CA VAL A 59 -10.43 -1.07 15.35
C VAL A 59 -11.95 -1.18 15.48
N THR A 60 -12.69 -0.21 14.93
CA THR A 60 -14.16 -0.22 14.97
C THR A 60 -14.73 -1.42 14.22
N MET A 61 -14.19 -1.72 13.05
CA MET A 61 -14.65 -2.85 12.23
C MET A 61 -14.27 -4.18 12.87
N GLN A 62 -13.05 -4.29 13.42
CA GLN A 62 -12.62 -5.47 14.17
C GLN A 62 -13.54 -5.74 15.36
N ARG A 63 -13.90 -4.70 16.13
CA ARG A 63 -14.85 -4.80 17.27
C ARG A 63 -16.26 -5.21 16.84
N ARG A 64 -16.65 -4.93 15.59
CA ARG A 64 -17.92 -5.37 15.00
C ARG A 64 -17.87 -6.79 14.43
N GLY A 65 -16.78 -7.53 14.63
CA GLY A 65 -16.60 -8.92 14.19
C GLY A 65 -16.13 -9.08 12.75
N HIS A 66 -15.66 -8.00 12.11
CA HIS A 66 -15.06 -8.10 10.77
C HIS A 66 -13.56 -8.34 10.90
N ARG A 67 -13.03 -9.31 10.17
CA ARG A 67 -11.58 -9.47 10.03
C ARG A 67 -11.02 -8.28 9.26
N THR A 68 -10.07 -7.59 9.86
CA THR A 68 -9.59 -6.32 9.35
C THR A 68 -8.09 -6.38 9.07
N ALA A 69 -7.69 -5.75 7.97
CA ALA A 69 -6.29 -5.58 7.61
C ALA A 69 -5.98 -4.13 7.27
N ILE A 70 -4.77 -3.69 7.56
CA ILE A 70 -4.25 -2.37 7.20
C ILE A 70 -3.01 -2.55 6.36
N LEU A 71 -3.02 -1.97 5.16
CA LEU A 71 -1.83 -1.79 4.34
C LEU A 71 -1.40 -0.32 4.47
N ASP A 72 -0.29 -0.08 5.17
CA ASP A 72 0.30 1.26 5.32
C ASP A 72 1.15 1.58 4.10
N ALA A 73 0.60 2.41 3.22
CA ALA A 73 1.26 2.85 2.00
C ALA A 73 2.05 4.16 2.19
N ASP A 74 2.14 4.71 3.40
CA ASP A 74 3.02 5.84 3.71
C ASP A 74 4.45 5.34 3.95
N VAL A 75 5.14 5.02 2.85
CA VAL A 75 6.48 4.44 2.87
C VAL A 75 7.53 5.39 3.46
N THR A 76 7.29 6.69 3.44
CA THR A 76 8.26 7.70 3.88
C THR A 76 8.11 8.12 5.34
N GLY A 77 6.97 7.86 5.94
CA GLY A 77 6.67 8.21 7.33
C GLY A 77 5.68 7.24 7.97
N PRO A 78 5.95 5.92 7.89
CA PRO A 78 4.99 4.93 8.33
C PRO A 78 4.70 5.08 9.82
N SER A 79 3.45 5.32 10.16
CA SER A 79 3.00 5.63 11.51
C SER A 79 2.04 4.59 12.10
N ILE A 80 1.45 3.76 11.25
CA ILE A 80 0.44 2.79 11.67
C ILE A 80 0.98 1.75 12.67
N PRO A 81 2.16 1.12 12.48
CA PRO A 81 2.69 0.19 13.47
C PRO A 81 2.83 0.80 14.86
N LYS A 82 3.29 2.04 14.95
CA LYS A 82 3.42 2.78 16.21
C LYS A 82 2.07 3.03 16.88
N CYS A 83 1.01 3.30 16.12
CA CYS A 83 -0.34 3.49 16.65
C CYS A 83 -0.86 2.23 17.35
N PHE A 84 -0.40 1.05 16.93
CA PHE A 84 -0.78 -0.24 17.52
C PHE A 84 0.26 -0.82 18.48
N GLY A 85 1.35 -0.09 18.77
CA GLY A 85 2.43 -0.57 19.64
C GLY A 85 3.16 -1.79 19.07
N ILE A 86 3.20 -1.92 17.74
CA ILE A 86 3.87 -3.03 17.07
C ILE A 86 5.33 -2.67 16.85
N HIS A 87 6.23 -3.48 17.42
CA HIS A 87 7.68 -3.41 17.28
C HIS A 87 8.27 -4.67 16.63
N GLY A 88 7.41 -5.60 16.24
CA GLY A 88 7.80 -6.85 15.59
C GLY A 88 8.10 -6.67 14.10
N ARG A 89 8.70 -7.70 13.50
CA ARG A 89 9.00 -7.76 12.07
C ARG A 89 8.00 -8.68 11.36
N ALA A 90 7.67 -8.34 10.13
CA ALA A 90 6.96 -9.26 9.25
C ALA A 90 7.87 -10.44 8.89
N VAL A 91 7.33 -11.63 8.90
CA VAL A 91 8.05 -12.86 8.55
C VAL A 91 7.68 -13.21 7.12
N GLY A 92 8.71 -13.38 6.29
CA GLY A 92 8.55 -13.87 4.91
C GLY A 92 8.85 -15.36 4.82
N SER A 93 8.11 -16.06 3.99
CA SER A 93 8.48 -17.36 3.42
C SER A 93 8.96 -17.16 1.98
N GLU A 94 9.41 -18.22 1.30
CA GLU A 94 9.83 -18.14 -0.12
C GLU A 94 8.70 -17.67 -1.04
N ASP A 95 7.45 -17.97 -0.66
CA ASP A 95 6.28 -17.74 -1.51
C ASP A 95 5.42 -16.54 -1.07
N ALA A 96 5.47 -16.13 0.21
CA ALA A 96 4.58 -15.09 0.74
C ALA A 96 5.15 -14.37 1.96
N ILE A 97 4.67 -13.15 2.20
CA ILE A 97 4.94 -12.37 3.40
C ILE A 97 3.73 -12.50 4.34
N LEU A 98 3.99 -12.86 5.59
CA LEU A 98 2.94 -12.90 6.61
C LEU A 98 2.77 -11.51 7.23
N PRO A 99 1.54 -10.95 7.25
CA PRO A 99 1.29 -9.69 7.92
C PRO A 99 1.46 -9.85 9.44
N VAL A 100 1.93 -8.81 10.10
CA VAL A 100 1.95 -8.79 11.56
C VAL A 100 0.52 -8.63 12.07
N GLN A 101 0.17 -9.30 13.15
CA GLN A 101 -1.13 -9.18 13.78
C GLN A 101 -1.04 -8.38 15.09
N THR A 102 -2.00 -7.50 15.30
CA THR A 102 -2.20 -6.85 16.60
C THR A 102 -2.77 -7.86 17.61
N GLU A 103 -2.77 -7.52 18.91
CA GLU A 103 -3.40 -8.34 19.95
C GLU A 103 -4.90 -8.60 19.68
N THR A 104 -5.56 -7.70 18.98
CA THR A 104 -6.98 -7.82 18.60
C THR A 104 -7.19 -8.55 17.26
N GLY A 105 -6.13 -9.02 16.60
CA GLY A 105 -6.20 -9.79 15.37
C GLY A 105 -6.30 -8.94 14.09
N ILE A 106 -6.04 -7.62 14.16
CA ILE A 106 -5.94 -6.78 12.94
C ILE A 106 -4.62 -7.13 12.25
N GLN A 107 -4.70 -7.50 10.97
CA GLN A 107 -3.52 -7.75 10.14
C GLN A 107 -2.93 -6.43 9.68
N LEU A 108 -1.61 -6.30 9.76
CA LEU A 108 -0.92 -5.05 9.44
C LEU A 108 0.33 -5.31 8.62
N MET A 109 0.48 -4.53 7.56
CA MET A 109 1.69 -4.50 6.74
C MET A 109 2.13 -3.06 6.49
N SER A 110 3.40 -2.80 6.76
CA SER A 110 4.05 -1.51 6.58
C SER A 110 5.52 -1.74 6.25
N VAL A 111 6.16 -0.78 5.58
CA VAL A 111 7.58 -0.87 5.23
C VAL A 111 8.49 -1.03 6.45
N ASN A 112 8.15 -0.40 7.56
CA ASN A 112 8.91 -0.50 8.82
C ASN A 112 9.02 -1.94 9.33
N LEU A 113 8.04 -2.78 9.03
CA LEU A 113 8.02 -4.17 9.48
C LEU A 113 8.97 -5.07 8.67
N LEU A 114 9.55 -4.56 7.59
CA LEU A 114 10.56 -5.25 6.77
C LEU A 114 12.00 -4.78 7.06
N LEU A 115 12.17 -3.64 7.72
CA LEU A 115 13.49 -3.08 8.00
C LEU A 115 14.17 -3.79 9.18
N GLU A 116 15.51 -3.83 9.17
CA GLU A 116 16.28 -4.38 10.29
C GLU A 116 16.17 -3.50 11.53
N HIS A 117 16.20 -2.20 11.34
CA HIS A 117 15.96 -1.21 12.39
C HIS A 117 14.89 -0.22 11.95
N GLU A 118 13.99 0.14 12.85
CA GLU A 118 12.90 1.10 12.58
C GLU A 118 13.41 2.48 12.14
N THR A 119 14.65 2.80 12.43
CA THR A 119 15.31 4.09 12.14
C THR A 119 16.17 4.06 10.89
N ASP A 120 16.26 2.93 10.19
CA ASP A 120 17.07 2.84 8.99
C ASP A 120 16.56 3.82 7.93
N PRO A 121 17.46 4.71 7.42
CA PRO A 121 17.06 5.68 6.43
C PRO A 121 16.79 4.98 5.10
N VAL A 122 15.53 4.91 4.71
CA VAL A 122 15.15 4.34 3.42
C VAL A 122 14.86 5.48 2.44
N ILE A 123 15.75 5.64 1.47
CA ILE A 123 15.56 6.63 0.40
C ILE A 123 14.77 5.98 -0.73
N TRP A 124 13.46 6.14 -0.68
CA TRP A 124 12.57 5.66 -1.72
C TRP A 124 12.30 6.75 -2.77
N ARG A 125 12.59 6.46 -4.03
CA ARG A 125 12.16 7.31 -5.14
C ARG A 125 10.75 6.88 -5.59
N GLY A 126 9.96 7.83 -6.13
CA GLY A 126 8.55 7.63 -6.47
C GLY A 126 8.19 6.30 -7.17
N PRO A 127 8.91 5.86 -8.23
CA PRO A 127 8.62 4.59 -8.91
C PRO A 127 8.80 3.37 -8.00
N VAL A 128 9.75 3.41 -7.05
CA VAL A 128 10.02 2.31 -6.11
C VAL A 128 8.89 2.22 -5.08
N ILE A 129 8.34 3.35 -4.63
CA ILE A 129 7.21 3.39 -3.68
C ILE A 129 6.00 2.65 -4.25
N GLY A 130 5.65 2.91 -5.52
CA GLY A 130 4.55 2.22 -6.19
C GLY A 130 4.78 0.70 -6.25
N GLY A 131 6.01 0.26 -6.52
CA GLY A 131 6.41 -1.14 -6.53
C GLY A 131 6.22 -1.82 -5.17
N VAL A 132 6.62 -1.17 -4.07
CA VAL A 132 6.48 -1.69 -2.70
C VAL A 132 5.00 -1.87 -2.33
N VAL A 133 4.15 -0.89 -2.64
CA VAL A 133 2.71 -0.99 -2.37
C VAL A 133 2.08 -2.14 -3.17
N GLN A 134 2.49 -2.33 -4.43
CA GLN A 134 2.06 -3.46 -5.24
C GLN A 134 2.54 -4.81 -4.69
N GLN A 135 3.76 -4.87 -4.14
CA GLN A 135 4.26 -6.05 -3.43
C GLN A 135 3.43 -6.34 -2.17
N PHE A 136 3.17 -5.34 -1.35
CA PHE A 136 2.32 -5.52 -0.16
C PHE A 136 0.91 -5.99 -0.51
N TRP A 137 0.38 -5.56 -1.64
CA TRP A 137 -0.89 -6.04 -2.13
C TRP A 137 -0.83 -7.49 -2.61
N GLY A 138 0.16 -7.84 -3.43
CA GLY A 138 0.23 -9.12 -4.14
C GLY A 138 0.97 -10.22 -3.40
N ASP A 139 1.99 -9.91 -2.57
CA ASP A 139 2.86 -10.92 -1.96
C ASP A 139 2.55 -11.15 -0.47
N VAL A 140 1.74 -10.27 0.15
CA VAL A 140 1.30 -10.47 1.54
C VAL A 140 0.08 -11.39 1.56
N LEU A 141 0.12 -12.40 2.44
CA LEU A 141 -0.97 -13.34 2.64
C LEU A 141 -2.08 -12.74 3.53
N TRP A 142 -2.98 -11.99 2.91
CA TRP A 142 -4.15 -11.40 3.58
C TRP A 142 -5.22 -12.46 3.81
N GLN A 143 -5.47 -12.82 5.05
CA GLN A 143 -6.45 -13.85 5.41
C GLN A 143 -7.83 -13.23 5.65
N ASP A 144 -8.80 -13.47 4.76
CA ASP A 144 -10.23 -13.09 4.91
C ASP A 144 -10.45 -11.65 5.42
N ALA A 145 -9.74 -10.67 4.84
CA ALA A 145 -9.75 -9.33 5.38
C ALA A 145 -10.70 -8.37 4.63
N VAL A 146 -11.30 -7.45 5.39
CA VAL A 146 -11.73 -6.16 4.85
C VAL A 146 -10.50 -5.25 4.97
N SER A 147 -9.84 -4.96 3.86
CA SER A 147 -8.58 -4.22 3.85
C SER A 147 -8.81 -2.71 3.86
N TYR A 148 -8.03 -2.01 4.67
CA TYR A 148 -7.93 -0.56 4.64
C TYR A 148 -6.54 -0.15 4.16
N THR A 149 -6.50 0.57 3.04
CA THR A 149 -5.26 1.07 2.48
C THR A 149 -5.08 2.52 2.89
N HIS A 150 -3.98 2.81 3.56
CA HIS A 150 -3.56 4.17 3.87
C HIS A 150 -2.66 4.67 2.73
N LEU A 151 -3.12 5.63 1.95
CA LEU A 151 -2.33 6.26 0.89
C LEU A 151 -1.80 7.61 1.36
N ARG A 152 -0.53 7.87 1.03
CA ARG A 152 0.11 9.15 1.30
C ARG A 152 -0.49 10.26 0.43
N ALA A 153 -0.54 11.47 1.00
CA ALA A 153 -0.68 12.69 0.24
C ALA A 153 0.51 12.86 -0.71
N HIS A 154 0.27 13.09 -1.99
CA HIS A 154 1.28 13.65 -2.87
C HIS A 154 1.45 15.12 -2.48
N GLU A 155 2.52 15.44 -1.75
CA GLU A 155 2.94 16.82 -1.62
C GLU A 155 3.57 17.19 -2.98
N THR A 156 2.78 17.81 -3.86
CA THR A 156 3.31 18.60 -4.95
C THR A 156 3.93 19.83 -4.30
N SER A 157 5.24 19.80 -4.10
CA SER A 157 6.01 21.03 -3.89
C SER A 157 5.85 21.88 -5.16
N LEU A 158 5.12 22.98 -5.05
CA LEU A 158 5.17 24.11 -5.97
C LEU A 158 6.51 24.81 -5.80
#